data_60e946f156cf92a6fb4444aa1cc4d645
#
_entry.id   60e946f156cf92a6fb4444aa1cc4d645
#
_cell.length_a   1.000
_cell.length_b   1.000
_cell.length_c   1.000
_cell.angle_alpha   90.00
_cell.angle_beta   90.00
_cell.angle_gamma   90.00
#
_symmetry.space_group_name_H-M   'P 1'
#
loop_
_entity.id
_entity.type
_entity.pdbx_description
1 polymer ?
#
loop_
_entity_poly.entity_id
_entity_poly.type
_entity_poly.pdbx_seq_one_letter_code
_entity_poly.pdbx_strand_id
1 'polypeptide(L)'
;YVGLVSGTCFAEMGVHVTCVDVNREKIENLQNGRIPIYEPGLDEMVMRNFREGRLSFTTHLTSVLNDVDIVFCAVGTPPDEDGSADLRYVLAVAKQFGENIQKYTLLVTKSTVPIGTAQKVKAVIQAELDKRCVNVPFDVASNPEFLKEGAAIKDFMSPDRVVVGVESKRAKELMGKLYRPFLLNNFRVIFTDIPSAEMIKYAANSMLATRISFMNDIANLCELVGADVNMVRKGIGSDSRIGSKFLYPGCGYGGSCFPKDVKALIKTAEKHGYEMKVLNAVESVNEKQKSVLFNKLFKHYKGALQGKKIAVWGLAFKPETDDMREATSLVTIDRLLREGCKVRVYDPVAMEECRRRMGGGVEYAADMYDTVLEVDALLIQTEWKQFRLPNWSLLLKLMNNPVIIDGRNIYDAEELQHLGFDYYCIGR
;
A
#
# COMPACT_ATOMS: atom_id res chain seq x y z
N TYR A 1 9.56 3.53 3.38
CA TYR A 1 8.38 3.49 4.25
C TYR A 1 8.53 2.42 5.34
N VAL A 2 8.56 1.12 4.98
CA VAL A 2 8.59 -0.01 5.92
C VAL A 2 9.76 0.05 6.89
N GLY A 3 10.97 0.36 6.40
CA GLY A 3 12.17 0.44 7.22
C GLY A 3 12.10 1.52 8.29
N LEU A 4 11.65 2.73 7.92
CA LEU A 4 11.54 3.85 8.86
C LEU A 4 10.47 3.58 9.92
N VAL A 5 9.25 3.15 9.52
CA VAL A 5 8.17 2.82 10.46
C VAL A 5 8.60 1.71 11.42
N SER A 6 9.15 0.61 10.89
CA SER A 6 9.59 -0.53 11.72
C SER A 6 10.71 -0.15 12.67
N GLY A 7 11.73 0.58 12.17
CA GLY A 7 12.86 1.04 12.98
C GLY A 7 12.41 1.97 14.12
N THR A 8 11.51 2.90 13.81
CA THR A 8 10.96 3.82 14.80
C THR A 8 10.14 3.10 15.86
N CYS A 9 9.30 2.13 15.46
CA CYS A 9 8.50 1.34 16.41
C CYS A 9 9.39 0.44 17.31
N PHE A 10 10.47 -0.14 16.77
CA PHE A 10 11.43 -0.86 17.60
C PHE A 10 12.14 0.07 18.59
N ALA A 11 12.56 1.27 18.14
CA ALA A 11 13.16 2.27 19.01
C ALA A 11 12.22 2.71 20.13
N GLU A 12 10.93 2.88 19.83
CA GLU A 12 9.90 3.21 20.83
C GLU A 12 9.76 2.15 21.92
N MET A 13 10.03 0.89 21.58
CA MET A 13 10.05 -0.23 22.56
C MET A 13 11.38 -0.37 23.30
N GLY A 14 12.30 0.60 23.14
CA GLY A 14 13.58 0.64 23.86
C GLY A 14 14.75 -0.06 23.17
N VAL A 15 14.58 -0.48 21.92
CA VAL A 15 15.68 -1.05 21.11
C VAL A 15 16.51 0.09 20.51
N HIS A 16 17.85 -0.03 20.53
CA HIS A 16 18.70 0.89 19.80
C HIS A 16 18.70 0.51 18.32
N VAL A 17 18.28 1.44 17.47
CA VAL A 17 18.08 1.22 16.04
C VAL A 17 18.84 2.26 15.23
N THR A 18 19.57 1.81 14.22
CA THR A 18 20.14 2.68 13.19
C THR A 18 19.45 2.39 11.86
N CYS A 19 18.74 3.38 11.32
CA CYS A 19 18.18 3.31 9.98
C CYS A 19 19.24 3.71 8.95
N VAL A 20 19.41 2.87 7.93
CA VAL A 20 20.37 3.09 6.85
C VAL A 20 19.63 3.28 5.53
N ASP A 21 19.94 4.35 4.82
CA ASP A 21 19.46 4.57 3.44
C ASP A 21 20.60 5.15 2.60
N VAL A 22 20.81 4.64 1.40
CA VAL A 22 21.85 5.13 0.47
C VAL A 22 21.58 6.56 -0.02
N ASN A 23 20.35 7.05 0.09
CA ASN A 23 19.98 8.39 -0.30
C ASN A 23 20.38 9.40 0.79
N ARG A 24 21.43 10.16 0.50
CA ARG A 24 21.99 11.14 1.43
C ARG A 24 20.99 12.24 1.81
N GLU A 25 20.21 12.74 0.85
CA GLU A 25 19.22 13.78 1.10
C GLU A 25 18.14 13.31 2.09
N LYS A 26 17.66 12.06 1.95
CA LYS A 26 16.73 11.48 2.93
C LYS A 26 17.31 11.41 4.33
N ILE A 27 18.55 10.99 4.46
CA ILE A 27 19.23 10.91 5.76
C ILE A 27 19.41 12.29 6.37
N GLU A 28 19.86 13.28 5.60
CA GLU A 28 20.00 14.67 6.03
C GLU A 28 18.64 15.24 6.44
N ASN A 29 17.56 14.98 5.70
CA ASN A 29 16.22 15.41 6.05
C ASN A 29 15.76 14.78 7.38
N LEU A 30 15.94 13.47 7.56
CA LEU A 30 15.59 12.77 8.80
C LEU A 30 16.36 13.30 10.01
N GLN A 31 17.66 13.55 9.88
CA GLN A 31 18.49 14.15 10.93
C GLN A 31 18.06 15.58 11.30
N ASN A 32 17.47 16.31 10.34
CA ASN A 32 16.92 17.65 10.53
C ASN A 32 15.41 17.63 10.89
N GLY A 33 14.83 16.48 11.19
CA GLY A 33 13.43 16.35 11.62
C GLY A 33 12.40 16.43 10.48
N ARG A 34 12.83 16.30 9.24
CA ARG A 34 11.94 16.26 8.07
C ARG A 34 11.68 14.81 7.68
N ILE A 35 10.48 14.34 7.92
CA ILE A 35 10.11 12.95 7.62
C ILE A 35 9.66 12.84 6.16
N PRO A 36 10.30 11.97 5.33
CA PRO A 36 10.07 11.91 3.88
C PRO A 36 8.86 11.09 3.47
N ILE A 37 8.00 10.71 4.41
CA ILE A 37 6.80 9.89 4.19
C ILE A 37 5.65 10.42 5.03
N TYR A 38 4.43 10.30 4.53
CA TYR A 38 3.24 10.59 5.32
C TYR A 38 2.77 9.34 6.07
N GLU A 39 2.75 9.40 7.39
CA GLU A 39 2.12 8.40 8.27
C GLU A 39 1.70 9.10 9.57
N PRO A 40 0.42 9.06 9.95
CA PRO A 40 -0.07 9.74 11.14
C PRO A 40 0.70 9.39 12.42
N GLY A 41 1.25 10.40 13.10
CA GLY A 41 1.99 10.25 14.36
C GLY A 41 3.44 9.77 14.23
N LEU A 42 3.93 9.53 13.01
CA LEU A 42 5.31 9.08 12.79
C LEU A 42 6.33 10.17 13.13
N ASP A 43 6.04 11.42 12.75
CA ASP A 43 6.96 12.55 12.93
C ASP A 43 7.34 12.74 14.40
N GLU A 44 6.33 12.77 15.28
CA GLU A 44 6.54 12.90 16.73
C GLU A 44 7.34 11.74 17.31
N MET A 45 7.02 10.50 16.87
CA MET A 45 7.68 9.29 17.36
C MET A 45 9.13 9.22 16.90
N VAL A 46 9.44 9.56 15.65
CA VAL A 46 10.81 9.64 15.11
C VAL A 46 11.62 10.64 15.91
N MET A 47 11.10 11.87 16.06
CA MET A 47 11.82 12.96 16.72
C MET A 47 12.07 12.67 18.20
N ARG A 48 11.13 12.07 18.91
CA ARG A 48 11.29 11.65 20.29
C ARG A 48 12.45 10.63 20.42
N ASN A 49 12.39 9.54 19.64
CA ASN A 49 13.41 8.48 19.72
C ASN A 49 14.78 8.93 19.23
N PHE A 50 14.84 9.83 18.26
CA PHE A 50 16.09 10.45 17.81
C PHE A 50 16.74 11.28 18.92
N ARG A 51 15.98 12.16 19.61
CA ARG A 51 16.47 12.99 20.72
C ARG A 51 16.96 12.15 21.92
N GLU A 52 16.28 11.03 22.18
CA GLU A 52 16.62 10.12 23.26
C GLU A 52 17.77 9.15 22.91
N GLY A 53 18.32 9.23 21.69
CA GLY A 53 19.47 8.42 21.24
C GLY A 53 19.13 6.96 20.96
N ARG A 54 17.85 6.58 20.92
CA ARG A 54 17.43 5.21 20.57
C ARG A 54 17.30 5.01 19.05
N LEU A 55 17.13 6.06 18.28
CA LEU A 55 17.04 6.02 16.84
C LEU A 55 18.12 6.91 16.22
N SER A 56 18.84 6.39 15.24
CA SER A 56 19.87 7.11 14.49
C SER A 56 19.77 6.84 13.00
N PHE A 57 20.43 7.68 12.19
CA PHE A 57 20.35 7.64 10.74
C PHE A 57 21.75 7.75 10.13
N THR A 58 22.06 6.89 9.15
CA THR A 58 23.34 6.92 8.42
C THR A 58 23.16 6.47 6.98
N THR A 59 24.11 6.85 6.12
CA THR A 59 24.21 6.32 4.75
C THR A 59 25.12 5.09 4.65
N HIS A 60 25.83 4.72 5.72
CA HIS A 60 26.87 3.71 5.71
C HIS A 60 26.50 2.50 6.57
N LEU A 61 26.06 1.39 5.94
CA LEU A 61 25.78 0.14 6.62
C LEU A 61 27.03 -0.39 7.34
N THR A 62 28.19 -0.29 6.70
CA THR A 62 29.46 -0.82 7.20
C THR A 62 29.90 -0.22 8.53
N SER A 63 29.55 1.04 8.81
CA SER A 63 29.95 1.72 10.03
C SER A 63 29.22 1.20 11.28
N VAL A 64 28.08 0.52 11.11
CA VAL A 64 27.23 0.05 12.22
C VAL A 64 27.04 -1.46 12.25
N LEU A 65 27.43 -2.15 11.19
CA LEU A 65 27.13 -3.58 11.00
C LEU A 65 27.70 -4.48 12.12
N ASN A 66 28.88 -4.16 12.63
CA ASN A 66 29.53 -4.97 13.65
C ASN A 66 29.10 -4.66 15.09
N ASP A 67 28.28 -3.62 15.27
CA ASP A 67 27.73 -3.23 16.57
C ASP A 67 26.32 -3.80 16.81
N VAL A 68 25.70 -4.37 15.77
CA VAL A 68 24.33 -4.89 15.82
C VAL A 68 24.28 -6.42 15.76
N ASP A 69 23.23 -7.00 16.30
CA ASP A 69 22.97 -8.46 16.26
C ASP A 69 22.01 -8.84 15.13
N ILE A 70 21.16 -7.90 14.70
CA ILE A 70 20.15 -8.12 13.69
C ILE A 70 20.18 -6.97 12.68
N VAL A 71 20.16 -7.31 11.39
CA VAL A 71 20.02 -6.36 10.28
C VAL A 71 18.71 -6.66 9.55
N PHE A 72 17.82 -5.67 9.49
CA PHE A 72 16.60 -5.76 8.70
C PHE A 72 16.81 -5.19 7.29
N CYS A 73 16.64 -6.02 6.29
CA CYS A 73 16.59 -5.62 4.89
C CYS A 73 15.15 -5.22 4.54
N ALA A 74 14.90 -3.90 4.52
CA ALA A 74 13.58 -3.30 4.23
C ALA A 74 13.63 -2.40 2.98
N VAL A 75 14.44 -2.78 2.00
CA VAL A 75 14.61 -2.06 0.74
C VAL A 75 13.43 -2.30 -0.21
N GLY A 76 13.25 -1.40 -1.19
CA GLY A 76 12.20 -1.54 -2.20
C GLY A 76 12.40 -2.80 -3.06
N THR A 77 11.30 -3.42 -3.44
CA THR A 77 11.22 -4.51 -4.41
C THR A 77 10.22 -4.11 -5.50
N PRO A 78 10.55 -3.13 -6.37
CA PRO A 78 9.66 -2.71 -7.42
C PRO A 78 9.39 -3.87 -8.40
N PRO A 79 8.30 -3.80 -9.19
CA PRO A 79 8.10 -4.77 -10.26
C PRO A 79 9.20 -4.60 -11.32
N ASP A 80 9.71 -5.72 -11.82
CA ASP A 80 10.57 -5.76 -13.01
C ASP A 80 9.70 -5.71 -14.28
N GLU A 81 10.30 -5.59 -15.45
CA GLU A 81 9.61 -5.49 -16.74
C GLU A 81 8.68 -6.68 -17.01
N ASP A 82 9.03 -7.87 -16.53
CA ASP A 82 8.21 -9.09 -16.65
C ASP A 82 7.11 -9.22 -15.58
N GLY A 83 6.98 -8.24 -14.67
CA GLY A 83 6.06 -8.24 -13.54
C GLY A 83 6.54 -9.03 -12.32
N SER A 84 7.73 -9.61 -12.35
CA SER A 84 8.37 -10.20 -11.17
C SER A 84 8.92 -9.11 -10.24
N ALA A 85 9.31 -9.48 -9.01
CA ALA A 85 9.94 -8.53 -8.09
C ALA A 85 11.43 -8.35 -8.42
N ASP A 86 11.86 -7.11 -8.55
CA ASP A 86 13.29 -6.77 -8.70
C ASP A 86 14.03 -6.98 -7.36
N LEU A 87 14.98 -7.90 -7.36
CA LEU A 87 15.76 -8.27 -6.17
C LEU A 87 17.12 -7.57 -6.08
N ARG A 88 17.49 -6.73 -7.05
CA ARG A 88 18.83 -6.10 -7.11
C ARG A 88 19.19 -5.41 -5.80
N TYR A 89 18.28 -4.68 -5.20
CA TYR A 89 18.52 -3.97 -3.94
C TYR A 89 18.70 -4.93 -2.75
N VAL A 90 17.91 -5.99 -2.70
CA VAL A 90 18.02 -7.02 -1.64
C VAL A 90 19.36 -7.73 -1.73
N LEU A 91 19.78 -8.12 -2.93
CA LEU A 91 21.05 -8.79 -3.18
C LEU A 91 22.25 -7.85 -2.96
N ALA A 92 22.10 -6.55 -3.24
CA ALA A 92 23.13 -5.55 -2.92
C ALA A 92 23.36 -5.42 -1.41
N VAL A 93 22.29 -5.43 -0.61
CA VAL A 93 22.40 -5.46 0.87
C VAL A 93 23.07 -6.75 1.33
N ALA A 94 22.67 -7.91 0.78
CA ALA A 94 23.28 -9.20 1.11
C ALA A 94 24.78 -9.22 0.80
N LYS A 95 25.19 -8.63 -0.33
CA LYS A 95 26.59 -8.51 -0.72
C LYS A 95 27.37 -7.63 0.27
N GLN A 96 26.89 -6.42 0.56
CA GLN A 96 27.54 -5.53 1.55
C GLN A 96 27.63 -6.17 2.94
N PHE A 97 26.59 -6.93 3.32
CA PHE A 97 26.58 -7.69 4.56
C PHE A 97 27.72 -8.73 4.57
N GLY A 98 27.80 -9.58 3.53
CA GLY A 98 28.85 -10.61 3.43
C GLY A 98 30.26 -10.06 3.34
N GLU A 99 30.44 -8.90 2.65
CA GLU A 99 31.74 -8.21 2.55
C GLU A 99 32.25 -7.68 3.90
N ASN A 100 31.39 -7.47 4.91
CA ASN A 100 31.77 -6.67 6.08
C ASN A 100 31.49 -7.32 7.43
N ILE A 101 30.70 -8.39 7.54
CA ILE A 101 30.45 -9.04 8.84
C ILE A 101 31.71 -9.62 9.43
N GLN A 102 31.89 -9.44 10.76
CA GLN A 102 33.03 -9.96 11.55
C GLN A 102 32.60 -10.85 12.71
N LYS A 103 31.31 -10.79 13.09
CA LYS A 103 30.70 -11.61 14.13
C LYS A 103 29.40 -12.22 13.65
N TYR A 104 28.85 -13.16 14.39
CA TYR A 104 27.52 -13.68 14.11
C TYR A 104 26.49 -12.53 14.06
N THR A 105 25.80 -12.39 12.95
CA THR A 105 24.73 -11.42 12.76
C THR A 105 23.61 -12.08 11.97
N LEU A 106 22.37 -11.79 12.34
CA LEU A 106 21.16 -12.27 11.65
C LEU A 106 20.71 -11.24 10.60
N LEU A 107 20.66 -11.64 9.34
CA LEU A 107 20.04 -10.83 8.28
C LEU A 107 18.57 -11.22 8.11
N VAL A 108 17.66 -10.27 8.30
CA VAL A 108 16.21 -10.48 8.23
C VAL A 108 15.65 -9.77 7.01
N THR A 109 15.07 -10.50 6.08
CA THR A 109 14.33 -9.91 4.95
C THR A 109 12.94 -9.49 5.41
N LYS A 110 12.69 -8.18 5.46
CA LYS A 110 11.38 -7.61 5.78
C LYS A 110 10.62 -7.19 4.52
N SER A 111 11.33 -6.88 3.45
CA SER A 111 10.77 -6.63 2.12
C SER A 111 9.93 -7.82 1.65
N THR A 112 8.85 -7.55 0.90
CA THR A 112 8.09 -8.59 0.22
C THR A 112 8.89 -9.11 -0.96
N VAL A 113 9.32 -10.36 -0.88
CA VAL A 113 10.20 -11.01 -1.86
C VAL A 113 9.62 -12.34 -2.34
N PRO A 114 9.88 -12.76 -3.59
CA PRO A 114 9.48 -14.08 -4.09
C PRO A 114 10.04 -15.22 -3.25
N ILE A 115 9.30 -16.32 -3.24
CA ILE A 115 9.70 -17.56 -2.55
C ILE A 115 11.06 -18.04 -3.09
N GLY A 116 11.96 -18.41 -2.19
CA GLY A 116 13.32 -18.81 -2.52
C GLY A 116 14.34 -17.65 -2.55
N THR A 117 13.92 -16.43 -2.22
CA THR A 117 14.85 -15.28 -2.14
C THR A 117 15.88 -15.47 -1.02
N ALA A 118 15.50 -16.04 0.11
CA ALA A 118 16.43 -16.27 1.22
C ALA A 118 17.61 -17.17 0.83
N GLN A 119 17.41 -18.19 -0.02
CA GLN A 119 18.49 -19.02 -0.53
C GLN A 119 19.47 -18.23 -1.40
N LYS A 120 18.96 -17.33 -2.26
CA LYS A 120 19.78 -16.43 -3.06
C LYS A 120 20.60 -15.47 -2.18
N VAL A 121 19.95 -14.90 -1.15
CA VAL A 121 20.61 -14.04 -0.15
C VAL A 121 21.73 -14.79 0.55
N LYS A 122 21.48 -16.02 1.04
CA LYS A 122 22.51 -16.87 1.66
C LYS A 122 23.69 -17.14 0.72
N ALA A 123 23.40 -17.52 -0.52
CA ALA A 123 24.45 -17.80 -1.50
C ALA A 123 25.33 -16.57 -1.78
N VAL A 124 24.76 -15.37 -1.87
CA VAL A 124 25.51 -14.13 -2.06
C VAL A 124 26.39 -13.83 -0.84
N ILE A 125 25.85 -13.95 0.38
CA ILE A 125 26.62 -13.74 1.61
C ILE A 125 27.79 -14.72 1.68
N GLN A 126 27.53 -16.02 1.46
CA GLN A 126 28.56 -17.06 1.52
C GLN A 126 29.66 -16.80 0.48
N ALA A 127 29.29 -16.42 -0.75
CA ALA A 127 30.27 -16.11 -1.79
C ALA A 127 31.21 -14.94 -1.39
N GLU A 128 30.72 -13.94 -0.68
CA GLU A 128 31.55 -12.83 -0.21
C GLU A 128 32.48 -13.28 0.98
N LEU A 129 31.97 -14.13 1.87
CA LEU A 129 32.81 -14.72 2.93
C LEU A 129 33.92 -15.61 2.36
N ASP A 130 33.61 -16.42 1.35
CA ASP A 130 34.57 -17.28 0.66
C ASP A 130 35.68 -16.44 -0.02
N LYS A 131 35.31 -15.33 -0.70
CA LYS A 131 36.30 -14.40 -1.27
C LYS A 131 37.24 -13.79 -0.25
N ARG A 132 36.72 -13.52 0.95
CA ARG A 132 37.50 -12.99 2.08
C ARG A 132 38.32 -14.07 2.79
N CYS A 133 38.12 -15.35 2.45
CA CYS A 133 38.74 -16.50 3.13
C CYS A 133 38.43 -16.50 4.64
N VAL A 134 37.23 -16.13 5.07
CA VAL A 134 36.82 -16.12 6.49
C VAL A 134 35.59 -17.02 6.70
N ASN A 135 35.49 -17.55 7.91
CA ASN A 135 34.37 -18.37 8.34
C ASN A 135 33.61 -17.65 9.47
N VAL A 136 32.78 -16.67 9.09
CA VAL A 136 31.92 -15.95 10.04
C VAL A 136 30.52 -16.57 10.01
N PRO A 137 29.99 -17.07 11.12
CA PRO A 137 28.66 -17.64 11.16
C PRO A 137 27.60 -16.55 10.96
N PHE A 138 26.57 -16.87 10.22
CA PHE A 138 25.41 -16.01 10.00
C PHE A 138 24.15 -16.84 9.81
N ASP A 139 23.00 -16.20 10.00
CA ASP A 139 21.69 -16.75 9.63
C ASP A 139 20.93 -15.76 8.75
N VAL A 140 19.99 -16.28 7.99
CA VAL A 140 19.00 -15.48 7.25
C VAL A 140 17.62 -15.85 7.77
N ALA A 141 16.75 -14.84 7.94
CA ALA A 141 15.36 -15.02 8.30
C ALA A 141 14.45 -14.22 7.34
N SER A 142 13.19 -14.62 7.25
CA SER A 142 12.13 -13.87 6.58
C SER A 142 11.14 -13.39 7.63
N ASN A 143 10.87 -12.08 7.64
CA ASN A 143 9.88 -11.47 8.53
C ASN A 143 9.02 -10.50 7.74
N PRO A 144 8.09 -11.02 6.91
CA PRO A 144 7.24 -10.19 6.09
C PRO A 144 6.40 -9.25 6.96
N GLU A 145 6.16 -8.04 6.44
CA GLU A 145 5.34 -7.02 7.09
C GLU A 145 3.88 -7.11 6.65
N PHE A 146 2.95 -6.67 7.50
CA PHE A 146 1.52 -6.59 7.23
C PHE A 146 0.97 -5.20 7.57
N LEU A 147 1.80 -4.19 7.44
CA LEU A 147 1.48 -2.80 7.75
C LEU A 147 0.52 -2.23 6.70
N LYS A 148 -0.42 -1.43 7.16
CA LYS A 148 -1.30 -0.64 6.30
C LYS A 148 -0.85 0.82 6.34
N GLU A 149 -0.47 1.39 5.20
CA GLU A 149 -0.19 2.81 5.11
C GLU A 149 -1.34 3.63 5.72
N GLY A 150 -1.01 4.67 6.50
CA GLY A 150 -1.99 5.45 7.25
C GLY A 150 -2.43 4.84 8.59
N ALA A 151 -1.99 3.60 8.91
CA ALA A 151 -2.22 2.94 10.19
C ALA A 151 -1.05 2.02 10.58
N ALA A 152 0.13 2.23 9.98
CA ALA A 152 1.27 1.33 10.09
C ALA A 152 1.86 1.28 11.50
N ILE A 153 1.91 2.42 12.21
CA ILE A 153 2.34 2.46 13.61
C ILE A 153 1.43 1.58 14.46
N LYS A 154 0.12 1.73 14.33
CA LYS A 154 -0.85 0.92 15.09
C LYS A 154 -0.70 -0.56 14.78
N ASP A 155 -0.58 -0.91 13.50
CA ASP A 155 -0.42 -2.30 13.05
C ASP A 155 0.89 -2.91 13.55
N PHE A 156 1.96 -2.11 13.66
CA PHE A 156 3.25 -2.57 14.18
C PHE A 156 3.23 -2.73 15.70
N MET A 157 2.68 -1.75 16.42
CA MET A 157 2.63 -1.74 17.89
C MET A 157 1.62 -2.73 18.45
N SER A 158 0.58 -3.07 17.68
CA SER A 158 -0.49 -4.00 18.06
C SER A 158 -0.85 -4.91 16.87
N PRO A 159 0.07 -5.81 16.46
CA PRO A 159 -0.13 -6.63 15.27
C PRO A 159 -1.13 -7.76 15.53
N ASP A 160 -1.97 -8.08 14.53
CA ASP A 160 -2.80 -9.30 14.55
C ASP A 160 -1.92 -10.57 14.64
N ARG A 161 -0.76 -10.56 14.04
CA ARG A 161 0.29 -11.59 14.07
C ARG A 161 1.62 -11.05 13.60
N VAL A 162 2.69 -11.69 14.06
CA VAL A 162 4.03 -11.56 13.50
C VAL A 162 4.42 -12.90 12.90
N VAL A 163 4.90 -12.92 11.65
CA VAL A 163 5.35 -14.13 10.96
C VAL A 163 6.89 -14.08 10.85
N VAL A 164 7.56 -15.15 11.26
CA VAL A 164 9.01 -15.26 11.21
C VAL A 164 9.41 -16.61 10.65
N GLY A 165 9.98 -16.61 9.45
CA GLY A 165 10.61 -17.79 8.83
C GLY A 165 12.07 -17.88 9.26
N VAL A 166 12.44 -18.99 9.88
CA VAL A 166 13.81 -19.26 10.37
C VAL A 166 14.19 -20.70 10.15
N GLU A 167 15.50 -20.97 10.09
CA GLU A 167 16.04 -22.33 10.00
C GLU A 167 16.84 -22.73 11.23
N SER A 168 17.36 -21.78 12.02
CA SER A 168 18.17 -22.06 13.19
C SER A 168 17.45 -21.71 14.50
N LYS A 169 17.80 -22.44 15.57
CA LYS A 169 17.32 -22.15 16.92
C LYS A 169 17.80 -20.77 17.38
N ARG A 170 19.00 -20.38 17.03
CA ARG A 170 19.62 -19.09 17.41
C ARG A 170 18.84 -17.92 16.79
N ALA A 171 18.53 -18.00 15.49
CA ALA A 171 17.71 -16.99 14.81
C ALA A 171 16.30 -16.89 15.44
N LYS A 172 15.68 -18.04 15.75
CA LYS A 172 14.38 -18.09 16.43
C LYS A 172 14.41 -17.40 17.79
N GLU A 173 15.44 -17.65 18.60
CA GLU A 173 15.59 -17.02 19.92
C GLU A 173 15.81 -15.51 19.82
N LEU A 174 16.64 -15.04 18.88
CA LEU A 174 16.88 -13.62 18.66
C LEU A 174 15.59 -12.89 18.23
N MET A 175 14.88 -13.43 17.24
CA MET A 175 13.61 -12.85 16.79
C MET A 175 12.54 -12.89 17.88
N GLY A 176 12.49 -13.97 18.67
CA GLY A 176 11.60 -14.10 19.81
C GLY A 176 11.86 -13.04 20.89
N LYS A 177 13.14 -12.77 21.20
CA LYS A 177 13.53 -11.70 22.14
C LYS A 177 13.14 -10.32 21.62
N LEU A 178 13.40 -10.04 20.35
CA LEU A 178 13.09 -8.76 19.72
C LEU A 178 11.59 -8.43 19.75
N TYR A 179 10.74 -9.42 19.44
CA TYR A 179 9.28 -9.21 19.40
C TYR A 179 8.58 -9.38 20.76
N ARG A 180 9.29 -9.86 21.80
CA ARG A 180 8.71 -10.10 23.12
C ARG A 180 7.97 -8.91 23.72
N PRO A 181 8.45 -7.64 23.62
CA PRO A 181 7.73 -6.49 24.18
C PRO A 181 6.36 -6.26 23.53
N PHE A 182 6.19 -6.65 22.28
CA PHE A 182 4.92 -6.50 21.53
C PHE A 182 3.88 -7.57 21.87
N LEU A 183 4.26 -8.63 22.61
CA LEU A 183 3.43 -9.80 22.88
C LEU A 183 2.59 -9.67 24.16
N LEU A 184 2.69 -8.57 24.89
CA LEU A 184 2.01 -8.34 26.16
C LEU A 184 0.48 -8.44 26.11
N ASN A 185 -0.10 -8.33 24.90
CA ASN A 185 -1.54 -8.36 24.66
C ASN A 185 -2.01 -9.62 23.90
N ASN A 186 -1.42 -10.79 24.15
CA ASN A 186 -1.76 -12.07 23.49
C ASN A 186 -1.47 -12.13 21.98
N PHE A 187 -0.59 -11.31 21.44
CA PHE A 187 -0.18 -11.43 20.04
C PHE A 187 0.65 -12.68 19.83
N ARG A 188 0.47 -13.31 18.67
CA ARG A 188 1.17 -14.55 18.33
C ARG A 188 2.32 -14.26 17.37
N VAL A 189 3.53 -14.72 17.72
CA VAL A 189 4.60 -14.93 16.75
C VAL A 189 4.43 -16.32 16.15
N ILE A 190 4.23 -16.37 14.86
CA ILE A 190 4.16 -17.61 14.09
C ILE A 190 5.58 -17.87 13.56
N PHE A 191 6.26 -18.83 14.14
CA PHE A 191 7.54 -19.32 13.63
C PHE A 191 7.28 -20.43 12.63
N THR A 192 7.88 -20.33 11.44
CA THR A 192 7.76 -21.31 10.37
C THR A 192 9.09 -21.41 9.60
N ASP A 193 9.14 -22.26 8.57
CA ASP A 193 10.23 -22.23 7.59
C ASP A 193 10.18 -20.95 6.74
N ILE A 194 11.30 -20.62 6.10
CA ILE A 194 11.42 -19.37 5.34
C ILE A 194 10.51 -19.34 4.11
N PRO A 195 10.45 -20.39 3.27
CA PRO A 195 9.53 -20.40 2.12
C PRO A 195 8.06 -20.18 2.49
N SER A 196 7.60 -20.78 3.59
CA SER A 196 6.25 -20.58 4.11
C SER A 196 6.01 -19.14 4.58
N ALA A 197 7.00 -18.52 5.25
CA ALA A 197 6.91 -17.12 5.66
C ALA A 197 6.80 -16.17 4.45
N GLU A 198 7.63 -16.38 3.42
CA GLU A 198 7.58 -15.63 2.16
C GLU A 198 6.20 -15.82 1.47
N MET A 199 5.68 -17.06 1.39
CA MET A 199 4.38 -17.37 0.79
C MET A 199 3.21 -16.74 1.55
N ILE A 200 3.22 -16.74 2.88
CA ILE A 200 2.13 -16.18 3.72
C ILE A 200 1.83 -14.73 3.34
N LYS A 201 2.85 -13.92 3.07
CA LYS A 201 2.66 -12.52 2.67
C LYS A 201 1.91 -12.40 1.36
N TYR A 202 2.35 -13.13 0.33
CA TYR A 202 1.71 -13.12 -0.98
C TYR A 202 0.29 -13.67 -0.91
N ALA A 203 0.08 -14.79 -0.22
CA ALA A 203 -1.23 -15.40 -0.08
C ALA A 203 -2.21 -14.48 0.65
N ALA A 204 -1.76 -13.80 1.74
CA ALA A 204 -2.60 -12.86 2.47
C ALA A 204 -3.04 -11.67 1.59
N ASN A 205 -2.10 -11.02 0.89
CA ASN A 205 -2.42 -9.88 0.02
C ASN A 205 -3.29 -10.31 -1.17
N SER A 206 -3.02 -11.46 -1.76
CA SER A 206 -3.84 -12.02 -2.85
C SER A 206 -5.25 -12.37 -2.41
N MET A 207 -5.44 -12.91 -1.20
CA MET A 207 -6.78 -13.17 -0.64
C MET A 207 -7.55 -11.86 -0.43
N LEU A 208 -6.92 -10.81 0.09
CA LEU A 208 -7.57 -9.51 0.26
C LEU A 208 -7.95 -8.88 -1.09
N ALA A 209 -7.07 -8.93 -2.08
CA ALA A 209 -7.35 -8.49 -3.44
C ALA A 209 -8.50 -9.29 -4.09
N THR A 210 -8.54 -10.61 -3.87
CA THR A 210 -9.61 -11.49 -4.34
C THR A 210 -10.96 -11.07 -3.78
N ARG A 211 -11.05 -10.76 -2.49
CA ARG A 211 -12.29 -10.30 -1.85
C ARG A 211 -12.81 -9.00 -2.45
N ILE A 212 -11.90 -8.05 -2.73
CA ILE A 212 -12.27 -6.77 -3.37
C ILE A 212 -12.76 -7.00 -4.79
N SER A 213 -12.00 -7.73 -5.62
CA SER A 213 -12.40 -8.01 -7.00
C SER A 213 -13.69 -8.84 -7.08
N PHE A 214 -13.88 -9.83 -6.20
CA PHE A 214 -15.12 -10.59 -6.09
C PHE A 214 -16.33 -9.67 -5.83
N MET A 215 -16.20 -8.75 -4.86
CA MET A 215 -17.30 -7.82 -4.55
C MET A 215 -17.54 -6.81 -5.68
N ASN A 216 -16.50 -6.40 -6.40
CA ASN A 216 -16.64 -5.55 -7.58
C ASN A 216 -17.38 -6.28 -8.73
N ASP A 217 -17.06 -7.56 -8.95
CA ASP A 217 -17.73 -8.37 -9.96
C ASP A 217 -19.21 -8.59 -9.61
N ILE A 218 -19.51 -8.90 -8.34
CA ILE A 218 -20.89 -8.96 -7.82
C ILE A 218 -21.61 -7.60 -7.95
N ALA A 219 -20.94 -6.49 -7.67
CA ALA A 219 -21.53 -5.15 -7.81
C ALA A 219 -21.92 -4.86 -9.25
N ASN A 220 -21.06 -5.19 -10.21
CA ASN A 220 -21.36 -5.02 -11.64
C ASN A 220 -22.56 -5.87 -12.07
N LEU A 221 -22.70 -7.11 -11.55
CA LEU A 221 -23.88 -7.93 -11.80
C LEU A 221 -25.14 -7.34 -11.14
N CYS A 222 -25.03 -6.84 -9.90
CA CYS A 222 -26.15 -6.20 -9.21
C CYS A 222 -26.79 -5.07 -10.05
N GLU A 223 -25.98 -4.22 -10.70
CA GLU A 223 -26.48 -3.16 -11.60
C GLU A 223 -27.30 -3.71 -12.78
N LEU A 224 -26.97 -4.90 -13.28
CA LEU A 224 -27.67 -5.51 -14.42
C LEU A 224 -28.98 -6.18 -14.01
N VAL A 225 -29.04 -6.74 -12.79
CA VAL A 225 -30.20 -7.51 -12.33
C VAL A 225 -31.10 -6.73 -11.35
N GLY A 226 -30.76 -5.46 -11.05
CA GLY A 226 -31.53 -4.61 -10.14
C GLY A 226 -31.41 -4.98 -8.65
N ALA A 227 -30.29 -5.60 -8.26
CA ALA A 227 -29.98 -5.88 -6.86
C ALA A 227 -29.15 -4.74 -6.24
N ASP A 228 -29.19 -4.62 -4.90
CA ASP A 228 -28.36 -3.66 -4.15
C ASP A 228 -27.15 -4.37 -3.57
N VAL A 229 -25.95 -4.03 -4.05
CA VAL A 229 -24.70 -4.61 -3.58
C VAL A 229 -24.45 -4.36 -2.09
N ASN A 230 -24.92 -3.26 -1.50
CA ASN A 230 -24.78 -3.00 -0.07
C ASN A 230 -25.57 -3.99 0.77
N MET A 231 -26.77 -4.38 0.29
CA MET A 231 -27.57 -5.42 0.95
C MET A 231 -26.93 -6.80 0.79
N VAL A 232 -26.42 -7.10 -0.43
CA VAL A 232 -25.66 -8.35 -0.67
C VAL A 232 -24.44 -8.41 0.27
N ARG A 233 -23.65 -7.34 0.35
CA ARG A 233 -22.49 -7.24 1.24
C ARG A 233 -22.86 -7.46 2.71
N LYS A 234 -23.93 -6.83 3.19
CA LYS A 234 -24.42 -7.00 4.57
C LYS A 234 -24.83 -8.45 4.81
N GLY A 235 -25.57 -9.04 3.86
CA GLY A 235 -26.05 -10.42 3.95
C GLY A 235 -24.90 -11.42 4.04
N ILE A 236 -24.01 -11.44 3.06
CA ILE A 236 -22.88 -12.40 3.07
C ILE A 236 -21.87 -12.11 4.20
N GLY A 237 -21.67 -10.84 4.55
CA GLY A 237 -20.72 -10.44 5.59
C GLY A 237 -21.19 -10.78 7.02
N SER A 238 -22.48 -11.09 7.20
CA SER A 238 -23.03 -11.57 8.49
C SER A 238 -22.70 -13.03 8.78
N ASP A 239 -22.34 -13.82 7.76
CA ASP A 239 -21.85 -15.17 7.95
C ASP A 239 -20.43 -15.12 8.58
N SER A 240 -20.28 -15.73 9.77
CA SER A 240 -19.01 -15.75 10.50
C SER A 240 -17.86 -16.42 9.74
N ARG A 241 -18.16 -17.32 8.79
CA ARG A 241 -17.18 -17.98 7.93
C ARG A 241 -16.61 -17.02 6.88
N ILE A 242 -17.35 -15.97 6.51
CA ILE A 242 -16.97 -14.96 5.54
C ILE A 242 -16.45 -13.71 6.25
N GLY A 243 -17.23 -13.14 7.18
CA GLY A 243 -16.94 -11.90 7.87
C GLY A 243 -17.03 -10.66 6.96
N SER A 244 -17.17 -9.47 7.52
CA SER A 244 -17.48 -8.24 6.80
C SER A 244 -16.29 -7.48 6.20
N LYS A 245 -15.05 -7.84 6.58
CA LYS A 245 -13.85 -7.10 6.16
C LYS A 245 -13.51 -7.35 4.69
N PHE A 246 -13.09 -6.29 3.97
CA PHE A 246 -12.69 -6.34 2.55
C PHE A 246 -13.81 -6.76 1.58
N LEU A 247 -15.07 -6.51 1.93
CA LEU A 247 -16.23 -6.75 1.09
C LEU A 247 -16.84 -5.45 0.53
N TYR A 248 -16.12 -4.33 0.54
CA TYR A 248 -16.60 -3.06 0.02
C TYR A 248 -16.33 -2.96 -1.49
N PRO A 249 -17.36 -2.87 -2.33
CA PRO A 249 -17.17 -2.59 -3.74
C PRO A 249 -16.70 -1.15 -3.94
N GLY A 250 -16.02 -0.90 -5.04
CA GLY A 250 -15.51 0.43 -5.37
C GLY A 250 -14.94 0.49 -6.78
N CYS A 251 -14.13 1.51 -7.05
CA CYS A 251 -13.51 1.73 -8.35
C CYS A 251 -12.25 0.88 -8.63
N GLY A 252 -12.03 -0.18 -7.88
CA GLY A 252 -10.84 -1.04 -7.95
C GLY A 252 -9.83 -0.73 -6.86
N TYR A 253 -8.84 -1.62 -6.71
CA TYR A 253 -7.72 -1.43 -5.80
C TYR A 253 -6.48 -0.91 -6.53
N GLY A 254 -5.66 -0.16 -5.81
CA GLY A 254 -4.36 0.35 -6.21
C GLY A 254 -3.35 0.22 -5.06
N GLY A 255 -2.41 1.14 -5.01
CA GLY A 255 -1.34 1.17 -4.02
C GLY A 255 -0.14 0.31 -4.39
N SER A 256 0.88 0.38 -3.56
CA SER A 256 2.18 -0.27 -3.81
C SER A 256 2.20 -1.78 -3.56
N CYS A 257 1.17 -2.34 -2.91
CA CYS A 257 1.20 -3.71 -2.42
C CYS A 257 0.36 -4.66 -3.28
N PHE A 258 -0.98 -4.49 -3.31
CA PHE A 258 -1.87 -5.47 -3.94
C PHE A 258 -1.57 -5.70 -5.42
N PRO A 259 -1.46 -4.68 -6.29
CA PRO A 259 -1.18 -4.93 -7.70
C PRO A 259 0.15 -5.64 -7.92
N LYS A 260 1.19 -5.19 -7.21
CA LYS A 260 2.53 -5.79 -7.31
C LYS A 260 2.56 -7.24 -6.83
N ASP A 261 1.98 -7.51 -5.66
CA ASP A 261 2.10 -8.81 -5.01
C ASP A 261 1.26 -9.88 -5.73
N VAL A 262 0.07 -9.53 -6.23
CA VAL A 262 -0.75 -10.42 -7.07
C VAL A 262 0.00 -10.80 -8.34
N LYS A 263 0.54 -9.82 -9.07
CA LYS A 263 1.32 -10.03 -10.30
C LYS A 263 2.58 -10.86 -10.03
N ALA A 264 3.32 -10.56 -8.96
CA ALA A 264 4.52 -11.30 -8.59
C ALA A 264 4.23 -12.77 -8.23
N LEU A 265 3.10 -13.05 -7.55
CA LEU A 265 2.70 -14.43 -7.25
C LEU A 265 2.28 -15.20 -8.50
N ILE A 266 1.55 -14.56 -9.43
CA ILE A 266 1.22 -15.14 -10.75
C ILE A 266 2.52 -15.50 -11.49
N LYS A 267 3.49 -14.58 -11.56
CA LYS A 267 4.78 -14.82 -12.23
C LYS A 267 5.60 -15.90 -11.54
N THR A 268 5.54 -15.98 -10.21
CA THR A 268 6.21 -17.07 -9.49
C THR A 268 5.61 -18.41 -9.85
N ALA A 269 4.29 -18.53 -9.93
CA ALA A 269 3.61 -19.77 -10.34
C ALA A 269 3.95 -20.17 -11.79
N GLU A 270 3.93 -19.21 -12.73
CA GLU A 270 4.31 -19.44 -14.13
C GLU A 270 5.74 -20.01 -14.26
N LYS A 271 6.71 -19.46 -13.50
CA LYS A 271 8.10 -19.97 -13.46
C LYS A 271 8.19 -21.42 -12.96
N HIS A 272 7.19 -21.90 -12.23
CA HIS A 272 7.08 -23.29 -11.76
C HIS A 272 6.09 -24.13 -12.60
N GLY A 273 5.64 -23.64 -13.76
CA GLY A 273 4.72 -24.36 -14.64
C GLY A 273 3.28 -24.46 -14.11
N TYR A 274 2.90 -23.57 -13.17
CA TYR A 274 1.55 -23.58 -12.59
C TYR A 274 0.76 -22.32 -12.96
N GLU A 275 -0.47 -22.50 -13.42
CA GLU A 275 -1.38 -21.41 -13.77
C GLU A 275 -2.25 -21.00 -12.57
N MET A 276 -2.12 -19.76 -12.10
CA MET A 276 -2.93 -19.17 -11.02
C MET A 276 -4.28 -18.63 -11.55
N LYS A 277 -5.20 -19.51 -11.94
CA LYS A 277 -6.49 -19.16 -12.59
C LYS A 277 -7.29 -18.12 -11.78
N VAL A 278 -7.40 -18.29 -10.46
CA VAL A 278 -8.14 -17.37 -9.60
C VAL A 278 -7.51 -15.99 -9.62
N LEU A 279 -6.20 -15.87 -9.48
CA LEU A 279 -5.53 -14.56 -9.44
C LEU A 279 -5.52 -13.88 -10.81
N ASN A 280 -5.44 -14.63 -11.91
CA ASN A 280 -5.60 -14.09 -13.26
C ASN A 280 -6.99 -13.45 -13.44
N ALA A 281 -8.05 -14.10 -12.94
CA ALA A 281 -9.40 -13.55 -12.96
C ALA A 281 -9.51 -12.30 -12.07
N VAL A 282 -8.92 -12.32 -10.87
CA VAL A 282 -8.88 -11.16 -9.94
C VAL A 282 -8.25 -9.94 -10.58
N GLU A 283 -7.10 -10.10 -11.23
CA GLU A 283 -6.40 -9.02 -11.94
C GLU A 283 -7.23 -8.50 -13.10
N SER A 284 -7.84 -9.39 -13.91
CA SER A 284 -8.72 -9.00 -15.03
C SER A 284 -9.92 -8.18 -14.56
N VAL A 285 -10.56 -8.57 -13.46
CA VAL A 285 -11.68 -7.84 -12.88
C VAL A 285 -11.21 -6.45 -12.40
N ASN A 286 -10.08 -6.39 -11.69
CA ASN A 286 -9.57 -5.13 -11.17
C ASN A 286 -9.21 -4.13 -12.28
N GLU A 287 -8.57 -4.58 -13.35
CA GLU A 287 -8.23 -3.71 -14.49
C GLU A 287 -9.48 -3.12 -15.17
N LYS A 288 -10.55 -3.92 -15.34
CA LYS A 288 -11.83 -3.41 -15.83
C LYS A 288 -12.45 -2.41 -14.87
N GLN A 289 -12.37 -2.68 -13.57
CA GLN A 289 -12.97 -1.86 -12.52
C GLN A 289 -12.37 -0.45 -12.44
N LYS A 290 -11.08 -0.27 -12.71
CA LYS A 290 -10.41 1.04 -12.72
C LYS A 290 -11.09 2.06 -13.66
N SER A 291 -11.88 1.59 -14.60
CA SER A 291 -12.56 2.43 -15.60
C SER A 291 -14.03 2.71 -15.29
N VAL A 292 -14.58 2.15 -14.23
CA VAL A 292 -16.04 2.15 -13.99
C VAL A 292 -16.61 3.55 -13.82
N LEU A 293 -15.91 4.46 -13.13
CA LEU A 293 -16.39 5.83 -12.93
C LEU A 293 -16.41 6.61 -14.24
N PHE A 294 -15.35 6.51 -15.02
CA PHE A 294 -15.30 7.10 -16.36
C PHE A 294 -16.45 6.57 -17.24
N ASN A 295 -16.69 5.26 -17.25
CA ASN A 295 -17.73 4.65 -18.06
C ASN A 295 -19.14 5.14 -17.67
N LYS A 296 -19.41 5.32 -16.36
CA LYS A 296 -20.67 5.88 -15.86
C LYS A 296 -20.85 7.34 -16.32
N LEU A 297 -19.80 8.16 -16.20
CA LEU A 297 -19.82 9.54 -16.68
C LEU A 297 -20.03 9.62 -18.20
N PHE A 298 -19.29 8.80 -18.96
CA PHE A 298 -19.41 8.71 -20.42
C PHE A 298 -20.83 8.32 -20.86
N LYS A 299 -21.44 7.36 -20.15
CA LYS A 299 -22.83 6.96 -20.39
C LYS A 299 -23.81 8.09 -20.07
N HIS A 300 -23.65 8.79 -18.94
CA HIS A 300 -24.49 9.92 -18.54
C HIS A 300 -24.53 11.02 -19.63
N TYR A 301 -23.37 11.41 -20.12
CA TYR A 301 -23.25 12.43 -21.17
C TYR A 301 -23.35 11.89 -22.61
N LYS A 302 -23.72 10.60 -22.80
CA LYS A 302 -23.85 9.96 -24.11
C LYS A 302 -22.64 10.18 -25.02
N GLY A 303 -21.44 10.16 -24.44
CA GLY A 303 -20.17 10.38 -25.11
C GLY A 303 -19.76 11.85 -25.32
N ALA A 304 -20.60 12.81 -25.01
CA ALA A 304 -20.31 14.24 -25.21
C ALA A 304 -19.51 14.85 -24.05
N LEU A 305 -18.25 14.47 -23.92
CA LEU A 305 -17.34 14.90 -22.83
C LEU A 305 -16.42 16.05 -23.20
N GLN A 306 -16.20 16.31 -24.50
CA GLN A 306 -15.29 17.36 -24.97
C GLN A 306 -15.61 18.71 -24.33
N GLY A 307 -14.61 19.32 -23.68
CA GLY A 307 -14.71 20.64 -23.06
C GLY A 307 -15.42 20.68 -21.71
N LYS A 308 -15.97 19.55 -21.21
CA LYS A 308 -16.61 19.50 -19.90
C LYS A 308 -15.59 19.67 -18.77
N LYS A 309 -16.01 20.35 -17.71
CA LYS A 309 -15.21 20.54 -16.49
C LYS A 309 -15.59 19.46 -15.47
N ILE A 310 -14.63 18.64 -15.05
CA ILE A 310 -14.86 17.52 -14.15
C ILE A 310 -14.03 17.69 -12.88
N ALA A 311 -14.71 17.65 -11.73
CA ALA A 311 -14.06 17.60 -10.42
C ALA A 311 -13.72 16.17 -10.03
N VAL A 312 -12.56 15.99 -9.40
CA VAL A 312 -12.14 14.71 -8.81
C VAL A 312 -11.76 14.93 -7.34
N TRP A 313 -12.50 14.29 -6.44
CA TRP A 313 -12.17 14.21 -5.02
C TRP A 313 -11.48 12.90 -4.68
N GLY A 314 -10.28 13.02 -4.13
CA GLY A 314 -9.42 11.90 -3.79
C GLY A 314 -8.51 11.48 -4.93
N LEU A 315 -7.23 11.43 -4.66
CA LEU A 315 -6.17 11.11 -5.62
C LEU A 315 -5.35 9.90 -5.19
N ALA A 316 -5.07 9.80 -3.88
CA ALA A 316 -4.44 8.63 -3.30
C ALA A 316 -5.32 7.37 -3.45
N PHE A 317 -4.70 6.20 -3.49
CA PHE A 317 -5.43 4.93 -3.67
C PHE A 317 -6.40 4.59 -2.52
N LYS A 318 -6.21 5.20 -1.35
CA LYS A 318 -7.08 5.12 -0.16
C LYS A 318 -6.86 6.34 0.74
N PRO A 319 -7.71 6.59 1.77
CA PRO A 319 -7.49 7.64 2.75
C PRO A 319 -6.24 7.44 3.62
N GLU A 320 -5.79 8.52 4.28
CA GLU A 320 -4.68 8.56 5.25
C GLU A 320 -3.31 8.18 4.65
N THR A 321 -3.12 8.43 3.33
CA THR A 321 -1.83 8.29 2.64
C THR A 321 -1.74 9.26 1.48
N ASP A 322 -0.52 9.57 1.05
CA ASP A 322 -0.20 10.32 -0.18
C ASP A 322 0.12 9.39 -1.37
N ASP A 323 0.08 8.06 -1.18
CA ASP A 323 0.47 7.11 -2.20
C ASP A 323 -0.53 7.06 -3.37
N MET A 324 -0.06 7.47 -4.55
CA MET A 324 -0.81 7.43 -5.80
C MET A 324 -0.38 6.29 -6.75
N ARG A 325 0.51 5.39 -6.31
CA ARG A 325 0.94 4.26 -7.16
C ARG A 325 -0.24 3.37 -7.49
N GLU A 326 -0.43 3.05 -8.78
CA GLU A 326 -1.57 2.25 -9.26
C GLU A 326 -2.95 2.75 -8.80
N ALA A 327 -3.06 4.04 -8.39
CA ALA A 327 -4.33 4.61 -7.96
C ALA A 327 -5.31 4.67 -9.13
N THR A 328 -6.57 4.31 -8.87
CA THR A 328 -7.63 4.31 -9.88
C THR A 328 -7.96 5.72 -10.38
N SER A 329 -7.68 6.74 -9.58
CA SER A 329 -7.79 8.16 -9.95
C SER A 329 -6.93 8.51 -11.18
N LEU A 330 -5.71 7.96 -11.26
CA LEU A 330 -4.81 8.20 -12.41
C LEU A 330 -5.43 7.68 -13.71
N VAL A 331 -6.03 6.48 -13.69
CA VAL A 331 -6.68 5.89 -14.87
C VAL A 331 -7.89 6.71 -15.29
N THR A 332 -8.70 7.14 -14.32
CA THR A 332 -9.88 7.97 -14.59
C THR A 332 -9.49 9.33 -15.15
N ILE A 333 -8.50 10.02 -14.55
CA ILE A 333 -8.02 11.33 -15.00
C ILE A 333 -7.45 11.24 -16.41
N ASP A 334 -6.60 10.24 -16.68
CA ASP A 334 -6.01 10.04 -18.02
C ASP A 334 -7.09 9.89 -19.09
N ARG A 335 -8.14 9.09 -18.83
CA ARG A 335 -9.26 8.92 -19.74
C ARG A 335 -10.04 10.22 -19.95
N LEU A 336 -10.33 10.98 -18.89
CA LEU A 336 -11.02 12.25 -18.97
C LEU A 336 -10.25 13.25 -19.84
N LEU A 337 -8.93 13.33 -19.65
CA LEU A 337 -8.06 14.22 -20.43
C LEU A 337 -8.02 13.81 -21.91
N ARG A 338 -8.00 12.52 -22.22
CA ARG A 338 -8.06 12.01 -23.61
C ARG A 338 -9.38 12.34 -24.31
N GLU A 339 -10.49 12.39 -23.57
CA GLU A 339 -11.79 12.83 -24.09
C GLU A 339 -11.92 14.36 -24.16
N GLY A 340 -10.84 15.11 -23.85
CA GLY A 340 -10.82 16.57 -23.91
C GLY A 340 -11.54 17.27 -22.76
N CYS A 341 -11.74 16.61 -21.64
CA CYS A 341 -12.26 17.24 -20.42
C CYS A 341 -11.20 18.17 -19.78
N LYS A 342 -11.68 19.20 -19.09
CA LYS A 342 -10.89 19.96 -18.12
C LYS A 342 -11.06 19.33 -16.74
N VAL A 343 -9.97 18.87 -16.13
CA VAL A 343 -10.04 18.14 -14.86
C VAL A 343 -9.48 19.01 -13.74
N ARG A 344 -10.26 19.19 -12.68
CA ARG A 344 -9.84 19.87 -11.45
C ARG A 344 -9.82 18.87 -10.30
N VAL A 345 -8.74 18.85 -9.53
CA VAL A 345 -8.46 17.80 -8.55
C VAL A 345 -8.25 18.35 -7.15
N TYR A 346 -8.66 17.57 -6.15
CA TYR A 346 -8.35 17.82 -4.76
C TYR A 346 -8.18 16.51 -3.97
N ASP A 347 -7.17 16.48 -3.13
CA ASP A 347 -6.92 15.45 -2.14
C ASP A 347 -6.33 16.10 -0.87
N PRO A 348 -6.72 15.70 0.34
CA PRO A 348 -6.20 16.28 1.58
C PRO A 348 -4.69 16.18 1.75
N VAL A 349 -4.05 15.15 1.17
CA VAL A 349 -2.65 14.81 1.43
C VAL A 349 -1.84 14.65 0.13
N ALA A 350 -2.42 14.06 -0.91
CA ALA A 350 -1.70 13.65 -2.12
C ALA A 350 -1.51 14.74 -3.18
N MET A 351 -1.80 16.02 -2.89
CA MET A 351 -1.71 17.10 -3.89
C MET A 351 -0.30 17.28 -4.45
N GLU A 352 0.73 17.22 -3.60
CA GLU A 352 2.14 17.38 -4.04
C GLU A 352 2.59 16.19 -4.90
N GLU A 353 2.20 14.98 -4.52
CA GLU A 353 2.49 13.79 -5.32
C GLU A 353 1.76 13.82 -6.67
N CYS A 354 0.54 14.36 -6.69
CA CYS A 354 -0.20 14.59 -7.92
C CYS A 354 0.51 15.61 -8.82
N ARG A 355 0.98 16.74 -8.27
CA ARG A 355 1.75 17.74 -9.05
C ARG A 355 3.00 17.12 -9.66
N ARG A 356 3.70 16.29 -8.89
CA ARG A 356 4.90 15.59 -9.37
C ARG A 356 4.60 14.65 -10.53
N ARG A 357 3.42 14.00 -10.54
CA ARG A 357 3.04 13.02 -11.57
C ARG A 357 2.38 13.64 -12.79
N MET A 358 1.45 14.57 -12.58
CA MET A 358 0.56 15.11 -13.62
C MET A 358 1.02 16.47 -14.16
N GLY A 359 1.90 17.18 -13.43
CA GLY A 359 2.37 18.50 -13.85
C GLY A 359 1.22 19.46 -14.12
N GLY A 360 1.23 20.14 -15.25
CA GLY A 360 0.19 21.09 -15.68
C GLY A 360 -1.02 20.46 -16.39
N GLY A 361 -1.14 19.14 -16.40
CA GLY A 361 -2.24 18.45 -17.09
C GLY A 361 -3.60 18.57 -16.43
N VAL A 362 -3.64 19.01 -15.16
CA VAL A 362 -4.87 19.20 -14.37
C VAL A 362 -4.85 20.51 -13.60
N GLU A 363 -6.01 21.00 -13.18
CA GLU A 363 -6.14 22.16 -12.29
C GLU A 363 -6.13 21.67 -10.82
N TYR A 364 -5.35 22.33 -9.97
CA TYR A 364 -5.20 22.00 -8.55
C TYR A 364 -6.00 22.95 -7.69
N ALA A 365 -7.06 22.44 -7.06
CA ALA A 365 -7.93 23.23 -6.19
C ALA A 365 -7.31 23.45 -4.80
N ALA A 366 -7.70 24.54 -4.14
CA ALA A 366 -7.27 24.85 -2.79
C ALA A 366 -7.98 23.98 -1.73
N ASP A 367 -9.24 23.64 -1.98
CA ASP A 367 -10.07 22.80 -1.12
C ASP A 367 -11.14 22.02 -1.92
N MET A 368 -11.95 21.23 -1.19
CA MET A 368 -13.01 20.42 -1.80
C MET A 368 -14.11 21.25 -2.49
N TYR A 369 -14.40 22.45 -2.02
CA TYR A 369 -15.44 23.32 -2.61
C TYR A 369 -14.91 24.10 -3.80
N ASP A 370 -13.65 24.56 -3.76
CA ASP A 370 -12.99 25.15 -4.93
C ASP A 370 -12.92 24.14 -6.09
N THR A 371 -12.75 22.86 -5.79
CA THR A 371 -12.73 21.80 -6.83
C THR A 371 -14.01 21.76 -7.66
N VAL A 372 -15.16 22.00 -7.03
CA VAL A 372 -16.49 21.84 -7.67
C VAL A 372 -17.04 23.13 -8.27
N LEU A 373 -16.30 24.23 -8.25
CA LEU A 373 -16.74 25.49 -8.81
C LEU A 373 -16.90 25.42 -10.34
N GLU A 374 -18.12 25.65 -10.82
CA GLU A 374 -18.50 25.64 -12.25
C GLU A 374 -18.15 24.31 -12.97
N VAL A 375 -18.25 23.17 -12.29
CA VAL A 375 -18.02 21.86 -12.92
C VAL A 375 -19.30 21.21 -13.40
N ASP A 376 -19.16 20.34 -14.39
CA ASP A 376 -20.27 19.56 -14.97
C ASP A 376 -20.51 18.24 -14.20
N ALA A 377 -19.52 17.73 -13.50
CA ALA A 377 -19.66 16.54 -12.64
C ALA A 377 -18.59 16.48 -11.57
N LEU A 378 -18.91 15.76 -10.48
CA LEU A 378 -17.98 15.40 -9.40
C LEU A 378 -17.80 13.89 -9.38
N LEU A 379 -16.53 13.43 -9.42
CA LEU A 379 -16.13 12.03 -9.26
C LEU A 379 -15.44 11.84 -7.91
N ILE A 380 -15.88 10.82 -7.15
CA ILE A 380 -15.28 10.48 -5.84
C ILE A 380 -14.47 9.22 -5.99
N GLN A 381 -13.14 9.34 -5.86
CA GLN A 381 -12.19 8.25 -6.03
C GLN A 381 -11.68 7.67 -4.70
N THR A 382 -11.66 8.50 -3.63
CA THR A 382 -11.13 8.11 -2.33
C THR A 382 -12.06 8.59 -1.23
N GLU A 383 -12.36 7.72 -0.27
CA GLU A 383 -13.36 7.93 0.78
C GLU A 383 -12.82 8.69 2.00
N TRP A 384 -12.19 9.85 1.79
CA TRP A 384 -11.72 10.70 2.88
C TRP A 384 -12.85 11.12 3.82
N LYS A 385 -12.56 11.22 5.12
CA LYS A 385 -13.57 11.59 6.12
C LYS A 385 -14.25 12.93 5.82
N GLN A 386 -13.47 13.92 5.36
CA GLN A 386 -14.00 15.24 5.03
C GLN A 386 -14.98 15.25 3.85
N PHE A 387 -14.97 14.24 2.98
CA PHE A 387 -15.91 14.13 1.88
C PHE A 387 -17.26 13.53 2.28
N ARG A 388 -17.38 12.95 3.49
CA ARG A 388 -18.58 12.20 3.88
C ARG A 388 -19.81 13.06 4.18
N LEU A 389 -19.61 14.31 4.62
CA LEU A 389 -20.68 15.23 4.99
C LEU A 389 -20.41 16.62 4.39
N PRO A 390 -20.44 16.76 3.05
CA PRO A 390 -20.29 18.06 2.42
C PRO A 390 -21.57 18.90 2.60
N ASN A 391 -21.45 20.21 2.41
CA ASN A 391 -22.61 21.08 2.35
C ASN A 391 -23.28 20.94 0.98
N TRP A 392 -24.32 20.11 0.90
CA TRP A 392 -25.07 19.83 -0.35
C TRP A 392 -25.66 21.08 -1.00
N SER A 393 -26.22 21.99 -0.20
CA SER A 393 -26.78 23.25 -0.73
C SER A 393 -25.71 24.14 -1.36
N LEU A 394 -24.48 24.07 -0.86
CA LEU A 394 -23.35 24.77 -1.44
C LEU A 394 -22.89 24.12 -2.75
N LEU A 395 -22.80 22.78 -2.79
CA LEU A 395 -22.46 22.05 -4.01
C LEU A 395 -23.44 22.38 -5.14
N LEU A 396 -24.76 22.35 -4.88
CA LEU A 396 -25.77 22.70 -5.87
C LEU A 396 -25.64 24.13 -6.43
N LYS A 397 -25.09 25.05 -5.62
CA LYS A 397 -24.87 26.44 -6.07
C LYS A 397 -23.58 26.60 -6.86
N LEU A 398 -22.55 25.78 -6.56
CA LEU A 398 -21.23 25.90 -7.16
C LEU A 398 -21.11 25.14 -8.47
N MET A 399 -21.80 24.02 -8.61
CA MET A 399 -21.73 23.16 -9.81
C MET A 399 -22.65 23.69 -10.94
N ASN A 400 -22.20 23.55 -12.18
CA ASN A 400 -23.05 23.83 -13.36
C ASN A 400 -24.13 22.74 -13.55
N ASN A 401 -23.75 21.50 -13.31
CA ASN A 401 -24.64 20.35 -13.38
C ASN A 401 -24.46 19.49 -12.10
N PRO A 402 -25.55 19.15 -11.40
CA PRO A 402 -25.48 18.42 -10.13
C PRO A 402 -25.26 16.91 -10.33
N VAL A 403 -24.22 16.53 -11.07
CA VAL A 403 -23.90 15.12 -11.36
C VAL A 403 -22.80 14.64 -10.41
N ILE A 404 -23.09 13.57 -9.67
CA ILE A 404 -22.11 12.94 -8.75
C ILE A 404 -21.94 11.47 -9.13
N ILE A 405 -20.68 11.05 -9.31
CA ILE A 405 -20.32 9.65 -9.52
C ILE A 405 -19.44 9.19 -8.37
N ASP A 406 -20.02 8.40 -7.49
CA ASP A 406 -19.40 7.94 -6.24
C ASP A 406 -18.78 6.56 -6.41
N GLY A 407 -17.46 6.51 -6.48
CA GLY A 407 -16.69 5.27 -6.59
C GLY A 407 -16.49 4.52 -5.27
N ARG A 408 -17.02 5.04 -4.16
CA ARG A 408 -16.80 4.49 -2.82
C ARG A 408 -18.08 4.21 -2.05
N ASN A 409 -19.24 4.53 -2.64
CA ASN A 409 -20.56 4.34 -2.03
C ASN A 409 -20.66 4.97 -0.64
N ILE A 410 -20.17 6.22 -0.51
CA ILE A 410 -20.12 6.91 0.79
C ILE A 410 -21.39 7.69 1.09
N TYR A 411 -22.30 7.85 0.12
CA TYR A 411 -23.54 8.62 0.25
C TYR A 411 -24.77 7.75 0.10
N ASP A 412 -25.90 8.29 0.60
CA ASP A 412 -27.21 7.72 0.38
C ASP A 412 -27.80 8.18 -0.95
N ALA A 413 -28.20 7.24 -1.80
CA ALA A 413 -28.68 7.55 -3.15
C ALA A 413 -30.04 8.26 -3.14
N GLU A 414 -30.95 7.86 -2.23
CA GLU A 414 -32.27 8.44 -2.15
C GLU A 414 -32.19 9.88 -1.63
N GLU A 415 -31.35 10.13 -0.62
CA GLU A 415 -31.10 11.48 -0.11
C GLU A 415 -30.59 12.42 -1.20
N LEU A 416 -29.58 12.01 -1.97
CA LEU A 416 -29.01 12.87 -3.01
C LEU A 416 -29.95 13.11 -4.17
N GLN A 417 -30.73 12.12 -4.57
CA GLN A 417 -31.78 12.29 -5.60
C GLN A 417 -32.87 13.26 -5.15
N HIS A 418 -33.32 13.19 -3.88
CA HIS A 418 -34.27 14.14 -3.32
C HIS A 418 -33.73 15.58 -3.27
N LEU A 419 -32.41 15.73 -3.07
CA LEU A 419 -31.75 17.04 -3.12
C LEU A 419 -31.55 17.57 -4.54
N GLY A 420 -31.83 16.77 -5.58
CA GLY A 420 -31.74 17.18 -6.98
C GLY A 420 -30.42 16.82 -7.67
N PHE A 421 -29.64 15.90 -7.12
CA PHE A 421 -28.44 15.38 -7.78
C PHE A 421 -28.75 14.18 -8.68
N ASP A 422 -28.12 14.16 -9.87
CA ASP A 422 -27.98 12.94 -10.66
C ASP A 422 -26.85 12.11 -10.04
N TYR A 423 -27.22 11.18 -9.16
CA TYR A 423 -26.27 10.39 -8.39
C TYR A 423 -26.11 8.98 -8.94
N TYR A 424 -24.85 8.60 -9.14
CA TYR A 424 -24.44 7.26 -9.57
C TYR A 424 -23.42 6.68 -8.58
N CYS A 425 -23.58 5.42 -8.23
CA CYS A 425 -22.66 4.70 -7.35
C CYS A 425 -22.31 3.32 -7.93
N ILE A 426 -21.62 2.49 -7.19
CA ILE A 426 -21.18 1.15 -7.61
C ILE A 426 -22.20 0.11 -7.12
N GLY A 427 -22.76 -0.69 -8.04
CA GLY A 427 -23.61 -1.84 -7.71
C GLY A 427 -25.07 -1.52 -7.34
N ARG A 428 -25.57 -0.39 -7.89
CA ARG A 428 -26.99 0.03 -7.81
C ARG A 428 -27.44 0.63 -9.13
#